data_ed82f8ad424b54f0b86295b7f86b72be
#
_entry.id   ed82f8ad424b54f0b86295b7f86b72be
#
_cell.length_a   1.000
_cell.length_b   1.000
_cell.length_c   1.000
_cell.angle_alpha   90.00
_cell.angle_beta   90.00
_cell.angle_gamma   90.00
#
_symmetry.space_group_name_H-M   'P 1'
#
loop_
_entity.id
_entity.type
_entity.pdbx_description
1 polymer ?
#
loop_
_entity_poly.entity_id
_entity_poly.type
_entity_poly.pdbx_seq_one_letter_code
_entity_poly.pdbx_strand_id
1 'polypeptide(L)'
;IKDAYLTWDSPISLVHFITLRCNARCKHCFIDFNNPEIFKDELKIDEIREMSKHLGNSLLNVNLTGGEPFFRRDVFEIAEAYFTNAKIQSLYITMNGYFTDRIKEFIDKFLASGIEGKLIFALSIDNFEEKHNENRRVKGLFQNALKTYGMIKGYNRDNILADIALTVTEHNYESVVPLYHYLKKEHGVDAFTASAMREEGIIKSIDHKIKAKIHKAYVELTDLIREDLIGKHTVGFKETLQGKIMNAKNLIVLKILQKIYARPQYISHCPAGALFGVIYGNGDVYPCEILSDRKLGNVRDYGFDFMKLWRGEAAENARVFIKDTNCNCTYECAWSLNIVGNWRYIPKLIWGVARGYLSAFRI
;
A
#
# COMPACT_ATOMS: atom_id res chain seq x y z
N ILE A 1 13.18 2.25 -16.02
CA ILE A 1 13.41 1.22 -14.98
C ILE A 1 14.90 0.98 -14.77
N LYS A 2 15.67 0.68 -15.84
CA LYS A 2 17.10 0.40 -15.74
C LYS A 2 17.85 1.54 -15.04
N ASP A 3 17.56 2.78 -15.42
CA ASP A 3 18.20 3.96 -14.83
C ASP A 3 17.84 4.11 -13.34
N ALA A 4 16.57 3.92 -12.95
CA ALA A 4 16.15 4.00 -11.56
C ALA A 4 16.92 3.00 -10.66
N TYR A 5 17.19 1.78 -11.14
CA TYR A 5 17.97 0.80 -10.41
C TYR A 5 19.46 1.10 -10.33
N LEU A 6 19.99 1.84 -11.30
CA LEU A 6 21.41 2.20 -11.32
C LEU A 6 21.70 3.47 -10.54
N THR A 7 20.84 4.47 -10.65
CA THR A 7 21.08 5.81 -10.08
C THR A 7 20.38 6.02 -8.74
N TRP A 8 19.28 5.29 -8.48
CA TRP A 8 18.42 5.46 -7.29
C TRP A 8 17.91 6.91 -7.13
N ASP A 9 17.62 7.58 -8.24
CA ASP A 9 17.16 8.98 -8.25
C ASP A 9 15.79 9.17 -8.92
N SER A 10 15.08 8.08 -9.20
CA SER A 10 13.82 8.11 -9.92
C SER A 10 12.82 7.13 -9.31
N PRO A 11 11.62 7.55 -8.93
CA PRO A 11 10.66 6.67 -8.26
C PRO A 11 10.15 5.59 -9.22
N ILE A 12 10.02 4.38 -8.70
CA ILE A 12 9.36 3.25 -9.38
C ILE A 12 7.96 3.01 -8.80
N SER A 13 7.69 3.55 -7.62
CA SER A 13 6.38 3.52 -6.98
C SER A 13 6.15 4.79 -6.15
N LEU A 14 4.90 5.26 -6.12
CA LEU A 14 4.48 6.39 -5.29
C LEU A 14 3.20 6.02 -4.54
N VAL A 15 3.08 6.51 -3.32
CA VAL A 15 1.82 6.54 -2.57
C VAL A 15 1.25 7.95 -2.68
N HIS A 16 0.02 8.08 -3.14
CA HIS A 16 -0.66 9.36 -3.23
C HIS A 16 -1.91 9.37 -2.36
N PHE A 17 -1.86 10.15 -1.29
CA PHE A 17 -3.02 10.46 -0.44
C PHE A 17 -3.87 11.50 -1.15
N ILE A 18 -4.71 11.09 -2.10
CA ILE A 18 -5.46 12.02 -2.96
C ILE A 18 -6.46 12.90 -2.20
N THR A 19 -6.83 12.49 -0.99
CA THR A 19 -7.64 13.26 -0.03
C THR A 19 -7.38 12.75 1.38
N LEU A 20 -7.50 13.61 2.38
CA LEU A 20 -7.56 13.18 3.78
C LEU A 20 -9.00 13.11 4.33
N ARG A 21 -10.00 13.47 3.51
CA ARG A 21 -11.42 13.35 3.86
C ARG A 21 -11.84 11.89 3.87
N CYS A 22 -12.68 11.50 4.82
CA CYS A 22 -13.17 10.13 4.98
C CYS A 22 -14.58 10.14 5.56
N ASN A 23 -15.38 9.16 5.20
CA ASN A 23 -16.68 8.89 5.81
C ASN A 23 -16.57 8.11 7.14
N ALA A 24 -15.38 7.55 7.46
CA ALA A 24 -15.11 6.81 8.68
C ALA A 24 -14.25 7.60 9.68
N ARG A 25 -14.23 7.15 10.93
CA ARG A 25 -13.41 7.70 12.03
C ARG A 25 -12.84 6.54 12.83
N CYS A 26 -11.97 5.76 12.20
CA CYS A 26 -11.39 4.55 12.78
C CYS A 26 -10.60 4.86 14.05
N LYS A 27 -10.71 4.02 15.09
CA LYS A 27 -10.00 4.19 16.37
C LYS A 27 -8.48 4.16 16.23
N HIS A 28 -7.96 3.43 15.21
CA HIS A 28 -6.53 3.28 14.90
C HIS A 28 -6.06 4.16 13.73
N CYS A 29 -6.87 5.12 13.29
CA CYS A 29 -6.51 5.99 12.17
C CYS A 29 -5.45 7.00 12.58
N PHE A 30 -4.47 7.21 11.69
CA PHE A 30 -3.40 8.18 11.89
C PHE A 30 -3.80 9.62 11.47
N ILE A 31 -4.92 9.79 10.76
CA ILE A 31 -5.39 11.10 10.34
C ILE A 31 -5.98 11.82 11.55
N ASP A 32 -5.45 13.00 11.86
CA ASP A 32 -6.03 13.88 12.88
C ASP A 32 -7.21 14.67 12.34
N PHE A 33 -8.40 14.08 12.40
CA PHE A 33 -9.62 14.71 11.92
C PHE A 33 -10.05 15.96 12.71
N ASN A 34 -9.41 16.26 13.84
CA ASN A 34 -9.68 17.47 14.62
C ASN A 34 -8.90 18.68 14.08
N ASN A 35 -7.90 18.47 13.25
CA ASN A 35 -7.15 19.53 12.59
C ASN A 35 -7.78 19.86 11.22
N PRO A 36 -8.54 20.97 11.06
CA PRO A 36 -9.17 21.31 9.79
C PRO A 36 -8.19 21.71 8.70
N GLU A 37 -6.96 22.08 9.06
CA GLU A 37 -5.94 22.53 8.10
C GLU A 37 -5.53 21.41 7.14
N ILE A 38 -5.57 20.15 7.58
CA ILE A 38 -5.19 19.01 6.75
C ILE A 38 -6.11 18.77 5.54
N PHE A 39 -7.31 19.38 5.53
CA PHE A 39 -8.30 19.26 4.45
C PHE A 39 -8.27 20.43 3.48
N LYS A 40 -7.40 21.44 3.73
CA LYS A 40 -7.25 22.59 2.87
C LYS A 40 -6.33 22.29 1.70
N ASP A 41 -6.51 23.05 0.64
CA ASP A 41 -5.60 23.11 -0.51
C ASP A 41 -5.36 21.74 -1.19
N GLU A 42 -6.34 20.83 -1.15
CA GLU A 42 -6.23 19.57 -1.89
C GLU A 42 -5.97 19.85 -3.38
N LEU A 43 -5.04 19.09 -3.98
CA LEU A 43 -4.73 19.18 -5.40
C LEU A 43 -5.99 18.95 -6.24
N LYS A 44 -6.25 19.88 -7.16
CA LYS A 44 -7.30 19.77 -8.17
C LYS A 44 -6.87 18.78 -9.25
N ILE A 45 -7.84 18.26 -10.00
CA ILE A 45 -7.55 17.30 -11.07
C ILE A 45 -6.58 17.88 -12.11
N ASP A 46 -6.68 19.14 -12.45
CA ASP A 46 -5.78 19.74 -13.45
C ASP A 46 -4.33 19.86 -12.92
N GLU A 47 -4.15 20.10 -11.62
CA GLU A 47 -2.84 20.09 -10.97
C GLU A 47 -2.24 18.69 -10.95
N ILE A 48 -3.07 17.66 -10.68
CA ILE A 48 -2.64 16.25 -10.72
C ILE A 48 -2.29 15.82 -12.15
N ARG A 49 -3.07 16.25 -13.14
CA ARG A 49 -2.76 16.01 -14.56
C ARG A 49 -1.44 16.63 -14.95
N GLU A 50 -1.17 17.86 -14.54
CA GLU A 50 0.10 18.51 -14.83
C GLU A 50 1.27 17.78 -14.15
N MET A 51 1.19 17.53 -12.85
CA MET A 51 2.20 16.80 -12.10
C MET A 51 2.48 15.42 -12.71
N SER A 52 1.43 14.71 -13.16
CA SER A 52 1.58 13.36 -13.70
C SER A 52 2.40 13.27 -14.99
N LYS A 53 2.57 14.37 -15.73
CA LYS A 53 3.44 14.46 -16.91
C LYS A 53 4.93 14.48 -16.54
N HIS A 54 5.24 14.85 -15.30
CA HIS A 54 6.61 15.11 -14.82
C HIS A 54 7.10 14.12 -13.76
N LEU A 55 6.56 12.88 -13.75
CA LEU A 55 6.93 11.83 -12.79
C LEU A 55 8.11 10.96 -13.26
N GLY A 56 8.74 11.31 -14.37
CA GLY A 56 9.80 10.50 -14.98
C GLY A 56 9.28 9.26 -15.70
N ASN A 57 10.20 8.45 -16.22
CA ASN A 57 9.87 7.28 -17.07
C ASN A 57 10.01 5.94 -16.33
N SER A 58 10.27 5.97 -15.03
CA SER A 58 10.55 4.77 -14.21
C SER A 58 9.36 4.31 -13.39
N LEU A 59 8.32 5.15 -13.27
CA LEU A 59 7.17 4.88 -12.42
C LEU A 59 6.35 3.70 -12.97
N LEU A 60 6.19 2.65 -12.17
CA LEU A 60 5.46 1.44 -12.54
C LEU A 60 4.12 1.33 -11.84
N ASN A 61 4.06 1.86 -10.61
CA ASN A 61 2.91 1.70 -9.74
C ASN A 61 2.62 3.01 -9.00
N VAL A 62 1.32 3.29 -8.84
CA VAL A 62 0.83 4.28 -7.89
C VAL A 62 -0.13 3.61 -6.93
N ASN A 63 0.00 3.91 -5.66
CA ASN A 63 -0.96 3.51 -4.64
C ASN A 63 -1.81 4.73 -4.26
N LEU A 64 -3.06 4.77 -4.72
CA LEU A 64 -4.03 5.78 -4.30
C LEU A 64 -4.58 5.40 -2.93
N THR A 65 -4.48 6.33 -2.00
CA THR A 65 -4.94 6.17 -0.63
C THR A 65 -5.40 7.51 -0.07
N GLY A 66 -5.52 7.61 1.24
CA GLY A 66 -5.87 8.85 1.93
C GLY A 66 -6.74 8.60 3.14
N GLY A 67 -7.78 9.43 3.29
CA GLY A 67 -8.92 9.09 4.14
C GLY A 67 -9.72 7.98 3.48
N GLU A 68 -10.61 8.36 2.57
CA GLU A 68 -11.28 7.40 1.67
C GLU A 68 -11.18 7.93 0.24
N PRO A 69 -10.45 7.27 -0.65
CA PRO A 69 -10.27 7.75 -2.03
C PRO A 69 -11.59 8.00 -2.75
N PHE A 70 -12.56 7.12 -2.60
CA PHE A 70 -13.87 7.25 -3.25
C PHE A 70 -14.79 8.30 -2.58
N PHE A 71 -14.31 9.02 -1.60
CA PHE A 71 -14.95 10.25 -1.14
C PHE A 71 -14.82 11.37 -2.19
N ARG A 72 -13.73 11.39 -2.97
CA ARG A 72 -13.58 12.23 -4.16
C ARG A 72 -14.46 11.72 -5.31
N ARG A 73 -14.87 12.62 -6.18
CA ARG A 73 -15.70 12.29 -7.36
C ARG A 73 -14.86 12.05 -8.62
N ASP A 74 -13.66 12.60 -8.64
CA ASP A 74 -12.72 12.61 -9.78
C ASP A 74 -11.62 11.54 -9.68
N VAL A 75 -11.89 10.43 -8.96
CA VAL A 75 -10.91 9.33 -8.79
C VAL A 75 -10.57 8.67 -10.13
N PHE A 76 -11.55 8.58 -11.05
CA PHE A 76 -11.30 8.02 -12.38
C PHE A 76 -10.35 8.91 -13.17
N GLU A 77 -10.59 10.22 -13.22
CA GLU A 77 -9.77 11.19 -13.92
C GLU A 77 -8.35 11.26 -13.35
N ILE A 78 -8.18 11.06 -12.04
CA ILE A 78 -6.89 10.93 -11.39
C ILE A 78 -6.17 9.65 -11.86
N ALA A 79 -6.86 8.51 -11.87
CA ALA A 79 -6.30 7.25 -12.34
C ALA A 79 -5.91 7.34 -13.82
N GLU A 80 -6.80 7.89 -14.66
CA GLU A 80 -6.55 8.13 -16.08
C GLU A 80 -5.27 8.95 -16.30
N ALA A 81 -5.09 10.05 -15.53
CA ALA A 81 -3.89 10.89 -15.64
C ALA A 81 -2.61 10.08 -15.33
N TYR A 82 -2.61 9.22 -14.34
CA TYR A 82 -1.46 8.38 -14.05
C TYR A 82 -1.19 7.34 -15.14
N PHE A 83 -2.21 6.67 -15.65
CA PHE A 83 -2.03 5.68 -16.71
C PHE A 83 -1.59 6.32 -18.03
N THR A 84 -2.16 7.46 -18.39
CA THR A 84 -1.89 8.10 -19.71
C THR A 84 -0.60 8.92 -19.72
N ASN A 85 -0.37 9.73 -18.69
CA ASN A 85 0.78 10.64 -18.64
C ASN A 85 2.02 9.96 -18.06
N ALA A 86 1.91 9.31 -16.91
CA ALA A 86 3.02 8.63 -16.25
C ALA A 86 3.25 7.19 -16.74
N LYS A 87 2.30 6.64 -17.52
CA LYS A 87 2.37 5.30 -18.14
C LYS A 87 2.59 4.18 -17.12
N ILE A 88 1.95 4.29 -15.97
CA ILE A 88 2.02 3.24 -14.94
C ILE A 88 1.42 1.92 -15.43
N GLN A 89 1.91 0.81 -14.90
CA GLN A 89 1.42 -0.54 -15.23
C GLN A 89 0.30 -1.00 -14.28
N SER A 90 0.27 -0.47 -13.07
CA SER A 90 -0.72 -0.85 -12.07
C SER A 90 -1.07 0.31 -11.13
N LEU A 91 -2.33 0.32 -10.73
CA LEU A 91 -2.87 1.22 -9.73
C LEU A 91 -3.40 0.38 -8.56
N TYR A 92 -2.87 0.60 -7.39
CA TYR A 92 -3.36 0.00 -6.14
C TYR A 92 -4.23 1.02 -5.43
N ILE A 93 -5.41 0.64 -4.97
CA ILE A 93 -6.34 1.56 -4.29
C ILE A 93 -6.72 0.97 -2.93
N THR A 94 -6.25 1.61 -1.86
CA THR A 94 -6.62 1.25 -0.49
C THR A 94 -7.89 1.98 -0.09
N MET A 95 -8.93 1.25 0.29
CA MET A 95 -10.25 1.82 0.56
C MET A 95 -11.00 1.08 1.68
N ASN A 96 -12.03 1.70 2.22
CA ASN A 96 -12.90 1.07 3.21
C ASN A 96 -14.06 0.26 2.59
N GLY A 97 -14.29 0.38 1.29
CA GLY A 97 -15.29 -0.37 0.54
C GLY A 97 -16.74 0.10 0.71
N TYR A 98 -16.98 1.26 1.31
CA TYR A 98 -18.33 1.78 1.56
C TYR A 98 -19.07 2.20 0.29
N PHE A 99 -18.39 2.79 -0.68
CA PHE A 99 -18.99 3.43 -1.85
C PHE A 99 -19.12 2.49 -3.04
N THR A 100 -19.80 1.35 -2.89
CA THR A 100 -19.92 0.28 -3.90
C THR A 100 -20.28 0.80 -5.30
N ASP A 101 -21.27 1.69 -5.40
CA ASP A 101 -21.76 2.17 -6.70
C ASP A 101 -20.71 3.08 -7.40
N ARG A 102 -19.99 3.91 -6.64
CA ARG A 102 -18.90 4.75 -7.19
C ARG A 102 -17.72 3.90 -7.65
N ILE A 103 -17.41 2.85 -6.89
CA ILE A 103 -16.33 1.91 -7.24
C ILE A 103 -16.70 1.16 -8.51
N LYS A 104 -17.97 0.75 -8.63
CA LYS A 104 -18.49 0.12 -9.85
C LYS A 104 -18.36 1.07 -11.04
N GLU A 105 -18.86 2.31 -10.92
CA GLU A 105 -18.76 3.34 -11.96
C GLU A 105 -17.30 3.59 -12.38
N PHE A 106 -16.38 3.65 -11.43
CA PHE A 106 -14.95 3.79 -11.68
C PHE A 106 -14.40 2.64 -12.54
N ILE A 107 -14.74 1.39 -12.18
CA ILE A 107 -14.30 0.21 -12.93
C ILE A 107 -14.91 0.19 -14.33
N ASP A 108 -16.19 0.50 -14.45
CA ASP A 108 -16.88 0.55 -15.75
C ASP A 108 -16.26 1.61 -16.68
N LYS A 109 -15.96 2.80 -16.17
CA LYS A 109 -15.23 3.86 -16.90
C LYS A 109 -13.83 3.40 -17.31
N PHE A 110 -13.09 2.75 -16.40
CA PHE A 110 -11.75 2.22 -16.70
C PHE A 110 -11.79 1.20 -17.84
N LEU A 111 -12.74 0.28 -17.80
CA LEU A 111 -12.90 -0.72 -18.86
C LEU A 111 -13.35 -0.11 -20.19
N ALA A 112 -14.18 0.91 -20.16
CA ALA A 112 -14.66 1.63 -21.36
C ALA A 112 -13.60 2.53 -21.99
N SER A 113 -12.64 3.02 -21.20
CA SER A 113 -11.58 3.95 -21.68
C SER A 113 -10.52 3.29 -22.56
N GLY A 114 -10.44 1.96 -22.57
CA GLY A 114 -9.39 1.23 -23.29
C GLY A 114 -7.99 1.36 -22.66
N ILE A 115 -7.87 1.90 -21.46
CA ILE A 115 -6.60 1.99 -20.74
C ILE A 115 -6.07 0.59 -20.45
N GLU A 116 -4.85 0.31 -20.89
CA GLU A 116 -4.14 -0.90 -20.55
C GLU A 116 -3.47 -0.76 -19.17
N GLY A 117 -3.75 -1.68 -18.26
CA GLY A 117 -3.18 -1.67 -16.92
C GLY A 117 -3.95 -2.53 -15.94
N LYS A 118 -3.45 -2.60 -14.70
CA LYS A 118 -4.07 -3.38 -13.62
C LYS A 118 -4.63 -2.47 -12.56
N LEU A 119 -5.84 -2.74 -12.12
CA LEU A 119 -6.44 -2.20 -10.91
C LEU A 119 -6.41 -3.25 -9.81
N ILE A 120 -5.93 -2.85 -8.63
CA ILE A 120 -5.86 -3.71 -7.45
C ILE A 120 -6.54 -2.95 -6.31
N PHE A 121 -7.62 -3.50 -5.80
CA PHE A 121 -8.43 -2.90 -4.73
C PHE A 121 -8.16 -3.60 -3.41
N ALA A 122 -7.63 -2.87 -2.43
CA ALA A 122 -7.43 -3.35 -1.07
C ALA A 122 -8.55 -2.85 -0.17
N LEU A 123 -9.45 -3.75 0.20
CA LEU A 123 -10.57 -3.43 1.07
C LEU A 123 -10.18 -3.67 2.53
N SER A 124 -10.29 -2.64 3.34
CA SER A 124 -9.94 -2.72 4.75
C SER A 124 -11.07 -3.38 5.56
N ILE A 125 -10.85 -4.61 6.01
CA ILE A 125 -11.75 -5.33 6.93
C ILE A 125 -10.91 -5.88 8.09
N ASP A 126 -11.06 -5.34 9.29
CA ASP A 126 -10.15 -5.67 10.41
C ASP A 126 -10.82 -6.52 11.51
N ASN A 127 -12.14 -6.68 11.52
CA ASN A 127 -12.86 -7.42 12.54
C ASN A 127 -14.20 -7.96 12.00
N PHE A 128 -14.87 -8.79 12.78
CA PHE A 128 -16.26 -9.18 12.54
C PHE A 128 -17.20 -7.97 12.57
N GLU A 129 -18.35 -8.10 11.93
CA GLU A 129 -19.30 -7.05 11.58
C GLU A 129 -19.49 -5.98 12.67
N GLU A 130 -19.97 -6.39 13.85
CA GLU A 130 -20.31 -5.45 14.93
C GLU A 130 -19.10 -4.63 15.34
N LYS A 131 -17.99 -5.30 15.69
CA LYS A 131 -16.75 -4.67 16.12
C LYS A 131 -16.08 -3.88 14.99
N HIS A 132 -16.19 -4.33 13.73
CA HIS A 132 -15.70 -3.60 12.58
C HIS A 132 -16.42 -2.26 12.41
N ASN A 133 -17.77 -2.29 12.42
CA ASN A 133 -18.60 -1.11 12.28
C ASN A 133 -18.39 -0.13 13.45
N GLU A 134 -18.27 -0.64 14.68
CA GLU A 134 -17.96 0.15 15.88
C GLU A 134 -16.58 0.80 15.79
N ASN A 135 -15.55 0.02 15.47
CA ASN A 135 -14.17 0.49 15.39
C ASN A 135 -13.98 1.58 14.34
N ARG A 136 -14.67 1.45 13.20
CA ARG A 136 -14.64 2.42 12.09
C ARG A 136 -15.71 3.50 12.18
N ARG A 137 -16.63 3.40 13.17
CA ARG A 137 -17.73 4.33 13.44
C ARG A 137 -18.63 4.57 12.22
N VAL A 138 -18.90 3.51 11.46
CA VAL A 138 -19.78 3.53 10.28
C VAL A 138 -20.69 2.31 10.32
N LYS A 139 -22.00 2.55 10.46
CA LYS A 139 -23.00 1.48 10.45
C LYS A 139 -23.04 0.80 9.08
N GLY A 140 -23.04 -0.53 9.06
CA GLY A 140 -23.17 -1.34 7.84
C GLY A 140 -21.92 -1.34 6.95
N LEU A 141 -20.76 -0.85 7.46
CA LEU A 141 -19.54 -0.80 6.67
C LEU A 141 -19.05 -2.20 6.30
N PHE A 142 -19.12 -3.15 7.23
CA PHE A 142 -18.69 -4.52 6.99
C PHE A 142 -19.43 -5.17 5.81
N GLN A 143 -20.77 -5.06 5.80
CA GLN A 143 -21.59 -5.62 4.72
C GLN A 143 -21.33 -4.90 3.39
N ASN A 144 -21.19 -3.56 3.42
CA ASN A 144 -20.85 -2.80 2.21
C ASN A 144 -19.47 -3.19 1.67
N ALA A 145 -18.47 -3.38 2.51
CA ALA A 145 -17.14 -3.83 2.09
C ALA A 145 -17.19 -5.21 1.45
N LEU A 146 -17.92 -6.16 2.03
CA LEU A 146 -18.10 -7.50 1.44
C LEU A 146 -18.91 -7.46 0.15
N LYS A 147 -19.97 -6.64 0.06
CA LYS A 147 -20.72 -6.41 -1.18
C LYS A 147 -19.80 -5.86 -2.26
N THR A 148 -18.97 -4.88 -1.91
CA THR A 148 -18.00 -4.27 -2.83
C THR A 148 -16.95 -5.29 -3.28
N TYR A 149 -16.39 -6.10 -2.36
CA TYR A 149 -15.48 -7.18 -2.71
C TYR A 149 -16.13 -8.15 -3.73
N GLY A 150 -17.34 -8.65 -3.44
CA GLY A 150 -18.07 -9.54 -4.34
C GLY A 150 -18.36 -8.91 -5.70
N MET A 151 -18.73 -7.62 -5.74
CA MET A 151 -18.93 -6.87 -6.97
C MET A 151 -17.65 -6.79 -7.81
N ILE A 152 -16.50 -6.48 -7.21
CA ILE A 152 -15.23 -6.41 -7.92
C ILE A 152 -14.84 -7.80 -8.45
N LYS A 153 -14.94 -8.85 -7.64
CA LYS A 153 -14.70 -10.24 -8.06
C LYS A 153 -15.60 -10.69 -9.20
N GLY A 154 -16.84 -10.17 -9.24
CA GLY A 154 -17.83 -10.48 -10.28
C GLY A 154 -17.42 -10.00 -11.68
N TYR A 155 -16.50 -9.04 -11.83
CA TYR A 155 -15.95 -8.68 -13.14
C TYR A 155 -15.14 -9.82 -13.77
N ASN A 156 -14.58 -10.73 -12.96
CA ASN A 156 -13.82 -11.90 -13.39
C ASN A 156 -12.76 -11.59 -14.47
N ARG A 157 -11.97 -10.57 -14.23
CA ARG A 157 -10.93 -10.09 -15.14
C ARG A 157 -9.56 -10.16 -14.52
N ASP A 158 -8.55 -10.53 -15.31
CA ASP A 158 -7.15 -10.66 -14.90
C ASP A 158 -6.48 -9.36 -14.50
N ASN A 159 -7.04 -8.24 -14.94
CA ASN A 159 -6.53 -6.91 -14.67
C ASN A 159 -7.38 -6.13 -13.64
N ILE A 160 -8.44 -6.74 -13.08
CA ILE A 160 -9.26 -6.19 -11.99
C ILE A 160 -9.17 -7.13 -10.80
N LEU A 161 -8.41 -6.75 -9.80
CA LEU A 161 -8.07 -7.60 -8.65
C LEU A 161 -8.58 -6.97 -7.36
N ALA A 162 -8.95 -7.80 -6.39
CA ALA A 162 -9.29 -7.35 -5.04
C ALA A 162 -8.61 -8.23 -4.01
N ASP A 163 -8.16 -7.60 -2.92
CA ASP A 163 -7.72 -8.28 -1.70
C ASP A 163 -8.40 -7.68 -0.46
N ILE A 164 -8.33 -8.38 0.64
CA ILE A 164 -8.73 -7.86 1.95
C ILE A 164 -7.46 -7.48 2.71
N ALA A 165 -7.39 -6.19 3.09
CA ALA A 165 -6.34 -5.66 3.93
C ALA A 165 -6.72 -5.77 5.40
N LEU A 166 -5.96 -6.56 6.15
CA LEU A 166 -6.13 -6.81 7.58
C LEU A 166 -5.06 -6.04 8.37
N THR A 167 -5.46 -5.06 9.17
CA THR A 167 -4.54 -4.40 10.10
C THR A 167 -4.70 -4.97 11.50
N VAL A 168 -3.65 -5.64 12.02
CA VAL A 168 -3.65 -6.18 13.39
C VAL A 168 -3.40 -5.05 14.38
N THR A 169 -4.33 -4.85 15.29
CA THR A 169 -4.35 -3.75 16.27
C THR A 169 -4.65 -4.26 17.69
N GLU A 170 -4.59 -3.38 18.66
CA GLU A 170 -5.05 -3.69 20.03
C GLU A 170 -6.54 -4.06 20.12
N HIS A 171 -7.33 -3.74 19.08
CA HIS A 171 -8.77 -3.97 19.08
C HIS A 171 -9.20 -5.28 18.40
N ASN A 172 -8.26 -6.00 17.77
CA ASN A 172 -8.60 -7.20 16.97
C ASN A 172 -7.59 -8.35 17.02
N TYR A 173 -6.48 -8.24 17.76
CA TYR A 173 -5.44 -9.28 17.77
C TYR A 173 -5.97 -10.68 18.17
N GLU A 174 -7.09 -10.78 18.91
CA GLU A 174 -7.72 -12.04 19.26
C GLU A 174 -8.65 -12.59 18.16
N SER A 175 -9.14 -11.73 17.29
CA SER A 175 -10.16 -12.07 16.30
C SER A 175 -9.66 -12.10 14.84
N VAL A 176 -8.47 -11.58 14.56
CA VAL A 176 -7.99 -11.42 13.17
C VAL A 176 -7.77 -12.75 12.47
N VAL A 177 -7.27 -13.78 13.17
CA VAL A 177 -7.09 -15.14 12.61
C VAL A 177 -8.43 -15.84 12.40
N PRO A 178 -9.35 -15.89 13.38
CA PRO A 178 -10.72 -16.34 13.14
C PRO A 178 -11.42 -15.61 11.99
N LEU A 179 -11.24 -14.29 11.86
CA LEU A 179 -11.78 -13.49 10.76
C LEU A 179 -11.23 -13.92 9.40
N TYR A 180 -9.91 -14.14 9.30
CA TYR A 180 -9.29 -14.65 8.07
C TYR A 180 -9.94 -15.95 7.60
N HIS A 181 -10.13 -16.94 8.49
CA HIS A 181 -10.78 -18.20 8.15
C HIS A 181 -12.25 -18.01 7.77
N TYR A 182 -12.97 -17.14 8.48
CA TYR A 182 -14.35 -16.81 8.17
C TYR A 182 -14.49 -16.19 6.78
N LEU A 183 -13.69 -15.17 6.45
CA LEU A 183 -13.72 -14.51 5.15
C LEU A 183 -13.39 -15.47 3.99
N LYS A 184 -12.44 -16.38 4.18
CA LYS A 184 -12.14 -17.43 3.18
C LYS A 184 -13.31 -18.37 2.98
N LYS A 185 -13.85 -18.91 4.07
CA LYS A 185 -14.86 -19.97 4.02
C LYS A 185 -16.23 -19.46 3.59
N GLU A 186 -16.68 -18.35 4.18
CA GLU A 186 -18.07 -17.88 3.99
C GLU A 186 -18.18 -16.87 2.85
N HIS A 187 -17.11 -16.16 2.49
CA HIS A 187 -17.12 -15.11 1.48
C HIS A 187 -16.19 -15.36 0.28
N GLY A 188 -15.50 -16.52 0.26
CA GLY A 188 -14.62 -16.88 -0.85
C GLY A 188 -13.46 -15.91 -1.05
N VAL A 189 -13.01 -15.25 0.03
CA VAL A 189 -11.86 -14.33 -0.07
C VAL A 189 -10.61 -15.15 -0.31
N ASP A 190 -9.89 -14.84 -1.38
CA ASP A 190 -8.76 -15.58 -1.89
C ASP A 190 -7.45 -14.79 -1.93
N ALA A 191 -7.47 -13.52 -1.52
CA ALA A 191 -6.28 -12.69 -1.41
C ALA A 191 -6.34 -11.82 -0.16
N PHE A 192 -5.24 -11.82 0.61
CA PHE A 192 -5.10 -11.03 1.83
C PHE A 192 -3.77 -10.32 1.85
N THR A 193 -3.79 -9.09 2.37
CA THR A 193 -2.62 -8.38 2.85
C THR A 193 -2.74 -8.15 4.36
N ALA A 194 -1.63 -8.17 5.07
CA ALA A 194 -1.60 -7.98 6.51
C ALA A 194 -0.57 -6.94 6.90
N SER A 195 -0.97 -6.03 7.77
CA SER A 195 -0.11 -5.09 8.46
C SER A 195 -0.34 -5.17 9.96
N ALA A 196 0.62 -4.74 10.76
CA ALA A 196 0.41 -4.53 12.18
C ALA A 196 0.47 -3.04 12.49
N MET A 197 -0.31 -2.64 13.50
CA MET A 197 -0.31 -1.27 13.99
C MET A 197 1.12 -0.83 14.35
N ARG A 198 1.53 0.33 13.86
CA ARG A 198 2.87 0.88 14.02
C ARG A 198 2.87 1.97 15.09
N GLU A 199 4.00 2.13 15.78
CA GLU A 199 4.25 3.23 16.71
C GLU A 199 5.02 4.38 16.01
N GLU A 200 5.78 4.03 14.96
CA GLU A 200 6.62 5.01 14.26
C GLU A 200 5.77 6.00 13.46
N GLY A 201 5.96 7.26 13.75
CA GLY A 201 5.47 8.41 12.96
C GLY A 201 4.00 8.76 13.13
N ILE A 202 3.17 7.94 13.77
CA ILE A 202 1.72 8.10 13.63
C ILE A 202 0.92 7.85 14.92
N ILE A 203 1.33 6.94 15.80
CA ILE A 203 0.47 6.44 16.87
C ILE A 203 1.13 6.61 18.25
N LYS A 204 0.28 6.86 19.24
CA LYS A 204 0.67 6.83 20.66
C LYS A 204 1.29 5.49 21.01
N SER A 205 2.25 5.49 21.93
CA SER A 205 2.91 4.28 22.40
C SER A 205 1.90 3.20 22.79
N ILE A 206 2.11 1.99 22.29
CA ILE A 206 1.29 0.82 22.62
C ILE A 206 1.88 0.16 23.88
N ASP A 207 1.04 -0.25 24.80
CA ASP A 207 1.46 -1.04 25.97
C ASP A 207 2.28 -2.26 25.52
N HIS A 208 3.42 -2.50 26.18
CA HIS A 208 4.38 -3.54 25.79
C HIS A 208 3.74 -4.96 25.76
N LYS A 209 2.82 -5.27 26.69
CA LYS A 209 2.13 -6.57 26.71
C LYS A 209 1.16 -6.70 25.55
N ILE A 210 0.48 -5.61 25.18
CA ILE A 210 -0.41 -5.55 24.02
C ILE A 210 0.40 -5.66 22.73
N LYS A 211 1.54 -4.98 22.63
CA LYS A 211 2.44 -5.10 21.47
C LYS A 211 2.88 -6.54 21.23
N ALA A 212 3.20 -7.29 22.28
CA ALA A 212 3.55 -8.72 22.16
C ALA A 212 2.38 -9.56 21.63
N LYS A 213 1.13 -9.28 22.04
CA LYS A 213 -0.06 -9.96 21.54
C LYS A 213 -0.34 -9.62 20.06
N ILE A 214 -0.24 -8.35 19.68
CA ILE A 214 -0.35 -7.90 18.28
C ILE A 214 0.69 -8.63 17.43
N HIS A 215 1.94 -8.67 17.88
CA HIS A 215 3.02 -9.36 17.17
C HIS A 215 2.72 -10.85 16.99
N LYS A 216 2.27 -11.54 18.04
CA LYS A 216 1.91 -12.95 17.94
C LYS A 216 0.80 -13.18 16.92
N ALA A 217 -0.28 -12.41 16.97
CA ALA A 217 -1.39 -12.51 16.03
C ALA A 217 -0.98 -12.17 14.59
N TYR A 218 -0.10 -11.18 14.42
CA TYR A 218 0.47 -10.83 13.11
C TYR A 218 1.30 -11.97 12.52
N VAL A 219 2.15 -12.61 13.32
CA VAL A 219 2.95 -13.77 12.87
C VAL A 219 2.04 -14.91 12.45
N GLU A 220 1.05 -15.25 13.26
CA GLU A 220 0.09 -16.32 12.97
C GLU A 220 -0.71 -16.03 11.67
N LEU A 221 -1.25 -14.84 11.53
CA LEU A 221 -1.95 -14.40 10.31
C LEU A 221 -1.05 -14.45 9.07
N THR A 222 0.16 -13.92 9.17
CA THR A 222 1.09 -13.88 8.03
C THR A 222 1.65 -15.24 7.67
N ASP A 223 1.73 -16.20 8.60
CA ASP A 223 2.04 -17.59 8.30
C ASP A 223 0.92 -18.26 7.49
N LEU A 224 -0.35 -18.02 7.83
CA LEU A 224 -1.49 -18.49 7.04
C LEU A 224 -1.49 -17.90 5.61
N ILE A 225 -1.27 -16.58 5.48
CA ILE A 225 -1.15 -15.93 4.16
C ILE A 225 0.03 -16.52 3.37
N ARG A 226 1.13 -16.81 4.04
CA ARG A 226 2.29 -17.47 3.41
C ARG A 226 1.96 -18.87 2.91
N GLU A 227 1.20 -19.64 3.67
CA GLU A 227 0.74 -20.97 3.27
C GLU A 227 -0.16 -20.88 2.04
N ASP A 228 -1.05 -19.90 1.96
CA ASP A 228 -1.86 -19.66 0.77
C ASP A 228 -1.02 -19.30 -0.46
N LEU A 229 -0.01 -18.45 -0.30
CA LEU A 229 0.90 -18.09 -1.39
C LEU A 229 1.70 -19.30 -1.90
N ILE A 230 2.15 -20.17 -1.00
CA ILE A 230 2.87 -21.42 -1.32
C ILE A 230 1.92 -22.44 -1.97
N GLY A 231 0.72 -22.57 -1.43
CA GLY A 231 -0.32 -23.49 -1.92
C GLY A 231 -0.98 -23.03 -3.22
N LYS A 232 -0.63 -21.84 -3.74
CA LYS A 232 -1.23 -21.23 -4.93
C LYS A 232 -2.74 -20.98 -4.81
N HIS A 233 -3.20 -20.76 -3.59
CA HIS A 233 -4.61 -20.48 -3.30
C HIS A 233 -4.97 -18.99 -3.41
N THR A 234 -4.02 -18.15 -3.82
CA THR A 234 -4.21 -16.70 -3.98
C THR A 234 -4.45 -16.36 -5.43
N VAL A 235 -5.56 -15.70 -5.72
CA VAL A 235 -5.88 -15.21 -7.06
C VAL A 235 -5.08 -13.94 -7.41
N GLY A 236 -4.80 -13.76 -8.69
CA GLY A 236 -4.05 -12.61 -9.22
C GLY A 236 -2.56 -12.83 -9.38
N PHE A 237 -1.98 -13.84 -8.73
CA PHE A 237 -0.59 -14.25 -8.93
C PHE A 237 -0.55 -15.49 -9.83
N LYS A 238 -0.72 -15.25 -11.13
CA LYS A 238 -0.67 -16.33 -12.12
C LYS A 238 0.70 -16.99 -12.20
N GLU A 239 0.75 -18.17 -12.80
CA GLU A 239 1.96 -18.94 -13.14
C GLU A 239 2.89 -18.22 -14.14
N THR A 240 2.68 -16.94 -14.39
CA THR A 240 3.58 -16.09 -15.17
C THR A 240 4.87 -15.83 -14.41
N LEU A 241 5.98 -15.60 -15.11
CA LEU A 241 7.25 -15.22 -14.48
C LEU A 241 7.11 -14.01 -13.57
N GLN A 242 6.36 -12.99 -13.99
CA GLN A 242 6.09 -11.81 -13.17
C GLN A 242 5.34 -12.17 -11.89
N GLY A 243 4.29 -13.00 -11.97
CA GLY A 243 3.54 -13.47 -10.81
C GLY A 243 4.43 -14.26 -9.84
N LYS A 244 5.29 -15.15 -10.35
CA LYS A 244 6.24 -15.91 -9.53
C LYS A 244 7.23 -15.00 -8.79
N ILE A 245 7.75 -13.97 -9.45
CA ILE A 245 8.64 -12.97 -8.82
C ILE A 245 7.90 -12.22 -7.72
N MET A 246 6.66 -11.78 -7.98
CA MET A 246 5.85 -11.05 -6.99
C MET A 246 5.53 -11.91 -5.76
N ASN A 247 5.19 -13.19 -5.96
CA ASN A 247 4.97 -14.12 -4.85
C ASN A 247 6.26 -14.34 -4.04
N ALA A 248 7.40 -14.58 -4.71
CA ALA A 248 8.68 -14.72 -4.03
C ALA A 248 9.04 -13.45 -3.22
N LYS A 249 8.81 -12.26 -3.80
CA LYS A 249 8.96 -10.99 -3.11
C LYS A 249 8.06 -10.92 -1.86
N ASN A 250 6.77 -11.22 -1.98
CA ASN A 250 5.83 -11.17 -0.85
C ASN A 250 6.27 -12.10 0.29
N LEU A 251 6.71 -13.33 -0.02
CA LEU A 251 7.22 -14.27 0.97
C LEU A 251 8.45 -13.73 1.72
N ILE A 252 9.35 -13.04 1.02
CA ILE A 252 10.52 -12.39 1.64
C ILE A 252 10.08 -11.23 2.55
N VAL A 253 9.15 -10.38 2.07
CA VAL A 253 8.61 -9.25 2.86
C VAL A 253 8.03 -9.76 4.18
N LEU A 254 7.10 -10.72 4.14
CA LEU A 254 6.46 -11.25 5.34
C LEU A 254 7.48 -11.73 6.38
N LYS A 255 8.50 -12.48 5.96
CA LYS A 255 9.56 -12.95 6.88
C LYS A 255 10.41 -11.83 7.47
N ILE A 256 10.75 -10.83 6.66
CA ILE A 256 11.53 -9.68 7.14
C ILE A 256 10.72 -8.91 8.17
N LEU A 257 9.44 -8.65 7.90
CA LEU A 257 8.59 -7.91 8.81
C LEU A 257 8.38 -8.65 10.13
N GLN A 258 8.13 -9.97 10.10
CA GLN A 258 8.08 -10.78 11.32
C GLN A 258 9.36 -10.63 12.18
N LYS A 259 10.53 -10.63 11.55
CA LYS A 259 11.82 -10.45 12.27
C LYS A 259 11.94 -9.05 12.89
N ILE A 260 11.59 -7.99 12.14
CA ILE A 260 11.69 -6.61 12.63
C ILE A 260 10.68 -6.36 13.75
N TYR A 261 9.47 -6.92 13.64
CA TYR A 261 8.48 -6.85 14.74
C TYR A 261 8.97 -7.57 16.00
N ALA A 262 9.62 -8.74 15.85
CA ALA A 262 10.17 -9.48 16.98
C ALA A 262 11.31 -8.69 17.64
N ARG A 263 12.18 -8.09 16.84
CA ARG A 263 13.33 -7.31 17.30
C ARG A 263 13.67 -6.25 16.26
N PRO A 264 13.48 -4.96 16.54
CA PRO A 264 13.91 -3.88 15.66
C PRO A 264 15.37 -4.02 15.29
N GLN A 265 15.67 -4.08 14.00
CA GLN A 265 17.05 -4.26 13.51
C GLN A 265 17.18 -3.73 12.08
N TYR A 266 18.35 -3.20 11.77
CA TYR A 266 18.71 -2.88 10.40
C TYR A 266 18.98 -4.16 9.61
N ILE A 267 18.38 -4.28 8.43
CA ILE A 267 18.56 -5.44 7.54
C ILE A 267 19.21 -5.03 6.21
N SER A 268 18.72 -3.94 5.61
CA SER A 268 19.27 -3.41 4.36
C SER A 268 18.86 -1.95 4.17
N HIS A 269 19.58 -1.24 3.31
CA HIS A 269 19.32 0.16 3.00
C HIS A 269 17.90 0.39 2.47
N CYS A 270 17.21 1.38 3.04
CA CYS A 270 15.85 1.73 2.67
C CYS A 270 15.81 2.55 1.37
N PRO A 271 14.92 2.23 0.39
CA PRO A 271 14.83 2.94 -0.88
C PRO A 271 13.93 4.19 -0.82
N ALA A 272 13.45 4.59 0.35
CA ALA A 272 12.61 5.77 0.50
C ALA A 272 13.35 7.04 0.06
N GLY A 273 12.66 7.95 -0.61
CA GLY A 273 13.25 9.15 -1.20
C GLY A 273 14.10 8.90 -2.46
N ALA A 274 14.28 7.62 -2.85
CA ALA A 274 15.03 7.22 -4.03
C ALA A 274 14.15 6.49 -5.06
N LEU A 275 13.61 5.32 -4.71
CA LEU A 275 12.73 4.53 -5.56
C LEU A 275 11.26 4.63 -5.15
N PHE A 276 10.98 5.24 -4.03
CA PHE A 276 9.68 5.30 -3.40
C PHE A 276 9.49 6.64 -2.67
N GLY A 277 8.28 7.18 -2.73
CA GLY A 277 7.89 8.38 -2.01
C GLY A 277 6.39 8.52 -1.81
N VAL A 278 6.00 9.57 -1.13
CA VAL A 278 4.62 9.85 -0.74
C VAL A 278 4.25 11.26 -1.16
N ILE A 279 3.07 11.41 -1.75
CA ILE A 279 2.46 12.70 -2.09
C ILE A 279 1.18 12.83 -1.25
N TYR A 280 1.04 13.93 -0.53
CA TYR A 280 -0.19 14.23 0.20
C TYR A 280 -1.17 15.06 -0.63
N GLY A 281 -2.44 15.06 -0.21
CA GLY A 281 -3.51 15.75 -0.92
C GLY A 281 -3.26 17.22 -1.21
N ASN A 282 -2.53 17.92 -0.34
CA ASN A 282 -2.15 19.31 -0.51
C ASN A 282 -0.92 19.53 -1.43
N GLY A 283 -0.37 18.47 -2.00
CA GLY A 283 0.81 18.53 -2.87
C GLY A 283 2.15 18.44 -2.16
N ASP A 284 2.19 18.24 -0.86
CA ASP A 284 3.41 17.99 -0.11
C ASP A 284 4.00 16.63 -0.44
N VAL A 285 5.32 16.57 -0.62
CA VAL A 285 6.06 15.35 -0.96
C VAL A 285 7.01 14.99 0.17
N TYR A 286 7.01 13.69 0.51
CA TYR A 286 7.88 13.12 1.55
C TYR A 286 8.59 11.86 1.04
N PRO A 287 9.74 11.48 1.62
CA PRO A 287 10.43 10.24 1.25
C PRO A 287 9.61 8.99 1.62
N CYS A 288 8.84 9.04 2.72
CA CYS A 288 7.87 8.02 3.14
C CYS A 288 6.90 8.59 4.19
N GLU A 289 5.86 7.83 4.55
CA GLU A 289 4.86 8.21 5.56
C GLU A 289 5.45 8.39 6.97
N ILE A 290 6.52 7.65 7.29
CA ILE A 290 7.09 7.62 8.64
C ILE A 290 7.98 8.84 8.91
N LEU A 291 8.64 9.35 7.88
CA LEU A 291 9.53 10.51 7.96
C LEU A 291 8.76 11.81 7.73
N SER A 292 7.74 12.07 8.53
CA SER A 292 6.86 13.24 8.44
C SER A 292 7.57 14.57 8.75
N ASP A 293 8.75 14.53 9.37
CA ASP A 293 9.63 15.67 9.63
C ASP A 293 10.59 15.97 8.45
N ARG A 294 10.59 15.16 7.39
CA ARG A 294 11.49 15.22 6.24
C ARG A 294 10.76 15.58 4.95
N LYS A 295 10.03 16.68 4.96
CA LYS A 295 9.35 17.18 3.75
C LYS A 295 10.37 17.51 2.66
N LEU A 296 10.15 17.00 1.45
CA LEU A 296 11.00 17.25 0.28
C LEU A 296 10.64 18.57 -0.41
N GLY A 297 9.39 18.98 -0.32
CA GLY A 297 8.83 20.19 -0.91
C GLY A 297 7.34 20.08 -1.18
N ASN A 298 6.75 21.08 -1.83
CA ASN A 298 5.40 21.03 -2.37
C ASN A 298 5.45 21.11 -3.90
N VAL A 299 4.68 20.30 -4.61
CA VAL A 299 4.73 20.24 -6.09
C VAL A 299 4.40 21.59 -6.74
N ARG A 300 3.56 22.42 -6.10
CA ARG A 300 3.21 23.76 -6.60
C ARG A 300 4.42 24.70 -6.64
N ASP A 301 5.33 24.61 -5.65
CA ASP A 301 6.53 25.44 -5.57
C ASP A 301 7.50 25.16 -6.72
N TYR A 302 7.34 24.01 -7.38
CA TYR A 302 8.16 23.57 -8.52
C TYR A 302 7.40 23.65 -9.86
N GLY A 303 6.24 24.30 -9.91
CA GLY A 303 5.40 24.35 -11.11
C GLY A 303 4.95 22.97 -11.58
N PHE A 304 4.70 22.06 -10.63
CA PHE A 304 4.32 20.65 -10.84
C PHE A 304 5.40 19.79 -11.49
N ASP A 305 6.64 20.29 -11.65
CA ASP A 305 7.78 19.46 -12.04
C ASP A 305 8.25 18.60 -10.85
N PHE A 306 7.61 17.43 -10.72
CA PHE A 306 7.91 16.50 -9.66
C PHE A 306 9.38 16.04 -9.67
N MET A 307 9.98 15.81 -10.84
CA MET A 307 11.36 15.32 -10.91
C MET A 307 12.37 16.39 -10.49
N LYS A 308 12.07 17.67 -10.71
CA LYS A 308 12.87 18.77 -10.19
C LYS A 308 12.87 18.81 -8.67
N LEU A 309 11.69 18.65 -8.05
CA LEU A 309 11.55 18.51 -6.59
C LEU A 309 12.30 17.26 -6.09
N TRP A 310 12.08 16.11 -6.73
CA TRP A 310 12.63 14.82 -6.33
C TRP A 310 14.16 14.75 -6.38
N ARG A 311 14.78 15.53 -7.25
CA ARG A 311 16.25 15.68 -7.40
C ARG A 311 16.81 16.90 -6.68
N GLY A 312 15.98 17.64 -5.95
CA GLY A 312 16.38 18.80 -5.20
C GLY A 312 17.18 18.46 -3.92
N GLU A 313 17.77 19.48 -3.33
CA GLU A 313 18.63 19.37 -2.14
C GLU A 313 17.92 18.71 -0.94
N ALA A 314 16.64 19.03 -0.70
CA ALA A 314 15.87 18.45 0.39
C ALA A 314 15.70 16.91 0.22
N ALA A 315 15.53 16.45 -1.01
CA ALA A 315 15.44 15.03 -1.32
C ALA A 315 16.80 14.33 -1.13
N GLU A 316 17.90 14.97 -1.52
CA GLU A 316 19.24 14.43 -1.27
C GLU A 316 19.55 14.35 0.23
N ASN A 317 19.25 15.39 0.98
CA ASN A 317 19.40 15.40 2.44
C ASN A 317 18.58 14.29 3.12
N ALA A 318 17.36 14.01 2.63
CA ALA A 318 16.56 12.91 3.14
C ALA A 318 17.19 11.54 2.82
N ARG A 319 17.74 11.33 1.64
CA ARG A 319 18.48 10.10 1.25
C ARG A 319 19.72 9.88 2.10
N VAL A 320 20.50 10.94 2.33
CA VAL A 320 21.68 10.91 3.22
C VAL A 320 21.25 10.53 4.63
N PHE A 321 20.22 11.18 5.18
CA PHE A 321 19.68 10.84 6.50
C PHE A 321 19.28 9.37 6.61
N ILE A 322 18.52 8.85 5.64
CA ILE A 322 18.08 7.45 5.61
C ILE A 322 19.27 6.48 5.63
N LYS A 323 20.31 6.82 4.89
CA LYS A 323 21.54 6.02 4.83
C LYS A 323 22.33 6.08 6.16
N ASP A 324 22.59 7.27 6.66
CA ASP A 324 23.47 7.48 7.82
C ASP A 324 22.86 6.98 9.14
N THR A 325 21.53 7.06 9.26
CA THR A 325 20.81 6.55 10.42
C THR A 325 20.49 5.05 10.35
N ASN A 326 20.86 4.37 9.26
CA ASN A 326 20.43 2.98 9.01
C ASN A 326 18.90 2.84 9.19
N CYS A 327 18.14 3.75 8.60
CA CYS A 327 16.70 3.81 8.74
C CYS A 327 16.06 2.43 8.53
N ASN A 328 15.31 1.97 9.51
CA ASN A 328 14.61 0.68 9.49
C ASN A 328 13.24 0.82 10.13
N CYS A 329 12.27 0.06 9.65
CA CYS A 329 10.89 0.11 10.11
C CYS A 329 10.10 -1.11 9.63
N THR A 330 8.84 -1.19 10.02
CA THR A 330 7.91 -2.24 9.61
C THR A 330 7.00 -1.83 8.43
N TYR A 331 7.36 -0.79 7.68
CA TYR A 331 6.53 -0.28 6.57
C TYR A 331 6.61 -1.19 5.33
N GLU A 332 5.53 -1.89 5.04
CA GLU A 332 5.44 -2.94 4.03
C GLU A 332 5.76 -2.43 2.61
N CYS A 333 5.26 -1.23 2.27
CA CYS A 333 5.49 -0.64 0.95
C CYS A 333 6.99 -0.42 0.70
N ALA A 334 7.71 0.13 1.68
CA ALA A 334 9.15 0.34 1.58
C ALA A 334 9.90 -0.99 1.44
N TRP A 335 9.53 -2.02 2.19
CA TRP A 335 10.14 -3.34 2.09
C TRP A 335 9.86 -4.04 0.77
N SER A 336 8.64 -3.90 0.24
CA SER A 336 8.31 -4.42 -1.08
C SER A 336 9.26 -3.90 -2.15
N LEU A 337 9.55 -2.60 -2.12
CA LEU A 337 10.45 -1.96 -3.07
C LEU A 337 11.93 -2.21 -2.77
N ASN A 338 12.29 -2.32 -1.49
CA ASN A 338 13.65 -2.69 -1.09
C ASN A 338 14.04 -4.05 -1.71
N ILE A 339 13.15 -5.04 -1.66
CA ILE A 339 13.45 -6.37 -2.18
C ILE A 339 13.59 -6.37 -3.70
N VAL A 340 12.72 -5.68 -4.44
CA VAL A 340 12.83 -5.65 -5.91
C VAL A 340 13.88 -4.66 -6.41
N GLY A 341 14.20 -3.63 -5.64
CA GLY A 341 15.16 -2.58 -5.98
C GLY A 341 16.60 -2.88 -5.56
N ASN A 342 16.84 -3.87 -4.71
CA ASN A 342 18.16 -4.13 -4.14
C ASN A 342 18.75 -5.45 -4.69
N TRP A 343 19.86 -5.34 -5.41
CA TRP A 343 20.55 -6.46 -6.04
C TRP A 343 20.86 -7.63 -5.09
N ARG A 344 21.01 -7.37 -3.78
CA ARG A 344 21.25 -8.40 -2.75
C ARG A 344 20.13 -9.43 -2.63
N TYR A 345 18.91 -9.07 -3.03
CA TYR A 345 17.76 -9.98 -3.02
C TYR A 345 17.56 -10.72 -4.34
N ILE A 346 18.22 -10.31 -5.44
CA ILE A 346 18.08 -10.96 -6.76
C ILE A 346 18.33 -12.47 -6.68
N PRO A 347 19.43 -12.97 -6.04
CA PRO A 347 19.64 -14.41 -5.92
C PRO A 347 18.50 -15.13 -5.18
N LYS A 348 17.96 -14.51 -4.12
CA LYS A 348 16.83 -15.07 -3.36
C LYS A 348 15.54 -15.09 -4.17
N LEU A 349 15.29 -14.05 -4.97
CA LEU A 349 14.14 -13.99 -5.86
C LEU A 349 14.22 -15.06 -6.95
N ILE A 350 15.38 -15.18 -7.62
CA ILE A 350 15.62 -16.22 -8.65
C ILE A 350 15.42 -17.61 -8.06
N TRP A 351 16.01 -17.86 -6.90
CA TRP A 351 15.92 -19.16 -6.24
C TRP A 351 14.47 -19.50 -5.80
N GLY A 352 13.74 -18.49 -5.26
CA GLY A 352 12.32 -18.62 -4.93
C GLY A 352 11.47 -18.99 -6.13
N VAL A 353 11.72 -18.35 -7.28
CA VAL A 353 11.03 -18.64 -8.54
C VAL A 353 11.39 -20.05 -9.06
N ALA A 354 12.68 -20.42 -9.06
CA ALA A 354 13.15 -21.69 -9.60
C ALA A 354 12.66 -22.92 -8.81
N ARG A 355 12.54 -22.82 -7.50
CA ARG A 355 12.12 -23.92 -6.61
C ARG A 355 10.64 -23.95 -6.27
N GLY A 356 9.81 -23.17 -6.97
CA GLY A 356 8.37 -23.14 -6.78
C GLY A 356 7.94 -22.81 -5.34
N TYR A 357 8.70 -21.92 -4.67
CA TYR A 357 8.48 -21.41 -3.29
C TYR A 357 8.75 -22.36 -2.13
N LEU A 358 8.84 -23.70 -2.34
CA LEU A 358 8.80 -24.71 -1.26
C LEU A 358 10.02 -24.74 -0.34
N SER A 359 11.19 -24.33 -0.80
CA SER A 359 12.41 -24.43 0.00
C SER A 359 13.19 -23.14 0.16
N ALA A 360 12.78 -22.08 -0.54
CA ALA A 360 13.53 -20.84 -0.66
C ALA A 360 13.66 -20.06 0.66
N PHE A 361 12.91 -20.41 1.68
CA PHE A 361 12.69 -19.54 2.83
C PHE A 361 12.87 -20.21 4.20
N ARG A 362 13.63 -21.31 4.25
CA ARG A 362 14.25 -21.73 5.51
C ARG A 362 15.41 -20.75 5.78
N ILE A 363 15.16 -19.70 6.52
CA ILE A 363 16.17 -18.79 7.09
C ILE A 363 16.18 -18.97 8.58
#